data_0d32ff5434d6efd42ff841d182f7bab4
#
_entry.id   0d32ff5434d6efd42ff841d182f7bab4
#
_cell.length_a   1.000
_cell.length_b   1.000
_cell.length_c   1.000
_cell.angle_alpha   90.00
_cell.angle_beta   90.00
_cell.angle_gamma   90.00
#
_symmetry.space_group_name_H-M   'P 1'
#
loop_
_entity.id
_entity.type
_entity.pdbx_description
1 polymer ?
#
loop_
_entity_poly.entity_id
_entity_poly.type
_entity_poly.pdbx_seq_one_letter_code
_entity_poly.pdbx_strand_id
1 'polypeptide(L)' 'MENKKDILESLFETLTRTRKWSDEIAEMLYHKDKNGNEEVTVRLYEGNQETFIDVTGDSGMALIKDVINALECV' A
#
# COMPACT_ATOMS: atom_id res chain seq x y z
N MET A 1 6.59 -5.85 -18.07
CA MET A 1 6.52 -4.62 -17.24
C MET A 1 5.56 -4.85 -16.09
N GLU A 2 6.06 -4.72 -14.86
CA GLU A 2 5.20 -4.90 -13.69
C GLU A 2 4.24 -3.73 -13.56
N ASN A 3 2.97 -4.04 -13.29
CA ASN A 3 2.01 -2.99 -13.00
C ASN A 3 2.01 -2.70 -11.50
N LYS A 4 1.37 -1.60 -11.11
CA LYS A 4 1.37 -1.15 -9.71
C LYS A 4 0.68 -2.13 -8.78
N LYS A 5 -0.33 -2.84 -9.28
CA LYS A 5 -1.02 -3.86 -8.48
C LYS A 5 -0.07 -4.99 -8.11
N ASP A 6 0.74 -5.46 -9.06
CA ASP A 6 1.70 -6.54 -8.81
C ASP A 6 2.81 -6.07 -7.85
N ILE A 7 3.26 -4.83 -8.02
CA ILE A 7 4.26 -4.23 -7.13
C ILE A 7 3.71 -4.17 -5.71
N LEU A 8 2.47 -3.74 -5.56
CA LEU A 8 1.84 -3.66 -4.24
C LEU A 8 1.67 -5.03 -3.59
N GLU A 9 1.31 -6.05 -4.38
CA GLU A 9 1.21 -7.42 -3.87
C GLU A 9 2.54 -7.93 -3.35
N SER A 10 3.63 -7.65 -4.08
CA SER A 10 4.97 -8.03 -3.65
C SER A 10 5.38 -7.30 -2.37
N LEU A 11 5.04 -6.01 -2.27
CA LEU A 11 5.30 -5.23 -1.08
C LEU A 11 4.52 -5.77 0.13
N PHE A 12 3.25 -6.10 -0.08
CA PHE A 12 2.40 -6.68 0.96
C PHE A 12 2.99 -7.98 1.49
N GLU A 13 3.40 -8.89 0.60
CA GLU A 13 4.01 -10.15 1.00
C GLU A 13 5.29 -9.92 1.79
N THR A 14 6.11 -8.98 1.35
CA THR A 14 7.37 -8.66 2.02
C THR A 14 7.14 -8.10 3.41
N LEU A 15 6.23 -7.15 3.54
CA LEU A 15 5.93 -6.51 4.83
C LEU A 15 5.30 -7.48 5.82
N THR A 16 4.40 -8.34 5.36
CA THR A 16 3.76 -9.30 6.26
C THR A 16 4.69 -10.40 6.77
N ARG A 17 5.88 -10.51 6.17
CA ARG A 17 6.92 -11.42 6.66
C ARG A 17 7.84 -10.77 7.68
N THR A 18 7.74 -9.45 7.87
CA THR A 18 8.55 -8.77 8.88
C THR A 18 7.86 -8.84 10.23
N ARG A 19 8.65 -8.78 11.31
CA ARG A 19 8.09 -8.82 12.66
C ARG A 19 7.23 -7.60 12.96
N LYS A 20 7.62 -6.46 12.39
CA LYS A 20 6.93 -5.21 12.67
C LYS A 20 5.51 -5.18 12.11
N TRP A 21 5.33 -5.69 10.90
CA TRP A 21 4.07 -5.54 10.19
C TRP A 21 3.25 -6.80 10.03
N SER A 22 3.81 -7.97 10.36
CA SER A 22 3.14 -9.25 10.14
C SER A 22 1.78 -9.36 10.80
N ASP A 23 1.62 -8.74 11.98
CA ASP A 23 0.38 -8.78 12.74
C ASP A 23 -0.41 -7.48 12.69
N GLU A 24 0.08 -6.47 11.97
CA GLU A 24 -0.56 -5.15 11.92
C GLU A 24 -1.33 -4.89 10.64
N ILE A 25 -0.82 -5.37 9.51
CA ILE A 25 -1.45 -5.11 8.21
C ILE A 25 -2.39 -6.23 7.84
N ALA A 26 -3.68 -5.90 7.70
CA ALA A 26 -4.70 -6.87 7.30
C ALA A 26 -4.78 -7.00 5.78
N GLU A 27 -4.74 -5.89 5.06
CA GLU A 27 -4.77 -5.94 3.59
C GLU A 27 -4.26 -4.64 2.99
N MET A 28 -3.85 -4.73 1.72
CA MET A 28 -3.48 -3.60 0.89
C MET A 28 -4.18 -3.74 -0.44
N LEU A 29 -4.83 -2.67 -0.89
CA LEU A 29 -5.58 -2.66 -2.14
C LEU A 29 -5.14 -1.49 -3.01
N TYR A 30 -4.99 -1.75 -4.29
CA TYR A 30 -4.70 -0.72 -5.28
C TYR A 30 -5.97 -0.43 -6.07
N HIS A 31 -6.30 0.86 -6.20
CA HIS A 31 -7.48 1.32 -6.92
C HIS A 31 -7.09 2.35 -7.97
N LYS A 32 -7.72 2.24 -9.13
CA LYS A 32 -7.58 3.24 -10.17
C LYS A 32 -8.96 3.57 -10.70
N ASP A 33 -9.32 4.85 -10.71
CA ASP A 33 -10.62 5.26 -11.21
C ASP A 33 -10.55 5.62 -12.71
N LYS A 34 -11.71 5.93 -13.28
CA LYS A 34 -11.83 6.25 -14.71
C LYS A 34 -11.16 7.56 -15.08
N ASN A 35 -10.88 8.41 -14.11
CA ASN A 35 -10.22 9.71 -14.34
C ASN A 35 -8.70 9.61 -14.23
N GLY A 36 -8.18 8.41 -13.96
CA GLY A 36 -6.76 8.18 -13.83
C GLY A 36 -6.20 8.40 -12.44
N ASN A 37 -7.05 8.71 -11.46
CA ASN A 37 -6.61 8.81 -10.07
C ASN A 37 -6.28 7.43 -9.52
N GLU A 38 -5.17 7.34 -8.80
CA GLU A 38 -4.69 6.07 -8.26
C GLU A 38 -4.54 6.19 -6.75
N GLU A 39 -4.98 5.17 -6.04
CA GLU A 39 -4.97 5.18 -4.58
C GLU A 39 -4.62 3.80 -4.05
N VAL A 40 -3.84 3.77 -2.98
CA VAL A 40 -3.58 2.54 -2.22
C VAL A 40 -4.31 2.68 -0.89
N THR A 41 -5.09 1.66 -0.53
CA THR A 41 -5.74 1.57 0.77
C THR A 41 -5.04 0.51 1.59
N VAL A 42 -4.60 0.87 2.79
CA VAL A 42 -4.00 -0.08 3.74
C VAL A 42 -4.95 -0.18 4.92
N ARG A 43 -5.39 -1.39 5.23
CA ARG A 43 -6.23 -1.65 6.38
C ARG A 43 -5.43 -2.38 7.45
N LEU A 44 -5.50 -1.87 8.67
CA LEU A 44 -4.83 -2.45 9.81
C LEU A 44 -5.80 -3.28 10.65
N TYR A 45 -5.29 -4.32 11.29
CA TYR A 45 -6.12 -5.14 12.17
C TYR A 45 -6.63 -4.36 13.36
N GLU A 46 -5.77 -3.58 13.98
CA GLU A 46 -6.11 -2.84 15.18
C GLU A 46 -7.04 -1.67 14.86
N GLY A 47 -8.24 -1.71 15.44
CA GLY A 47 -9.22 -0.64 15.29
C GLY A 47 -9.85 -0.55 13.91
N ASN A 48 -9.59 -1.50 13.03
CA ASN A 48 -10.05 -1.46 11.62
C ASN A 48 -9.69 -0.16 10.92
N GLN A 49 -8.54 0.42 11.26
CA GLN A 49 -8.09 1.66 10.65
C GLN A 49 -7.72 1.47 9.20
N GLU A 50 -8.18 2.40 8.37
CA GLU A 50 -7.82 2.44 6.96
C GLU A 50 -7.01 3.70 6.67
N THR A 51 -5.94 3.53 5.92
CA THR A 51 -5.10 4.64 5.47
C THR A 51 -5.17 4.71 3.96
N PHE A 52 -5.45 5.90 3.45
CA PHE A 52 -5.58 6.13 2.01
C PHE A 52 -4.36 6.91 1.52
N ILE A 53 -3.71 6.40 0.50
CA ILE A 53 -2.46 6.95 0.00
C ILE A 53 -2.62 7.25 -1.49
N ASP A 54 -2.48 8.54 -1.86
CA ASP A 54 -2.55 8.95 -3.26
C ASP A 54 -1.23 8.58 -3.95
N VAL A 55 -1.33 7.73 -4.96
CA VAL A 55 -0.18 7.30 -5.75
C VAL A 55 -0.34 7.64 -7.23
N THR A 56 -1.20 8.60 -7.54
CA THR A 56 -1.47 9.04 -8.91
C THR A 56 -0.17 9.48 -9.58
N GLY A 57 0.14 8.86 -10.72
CA GLY A 57 1.34 9.19 -11.48
C GLY A 57 2.64 8.64 -10.92
N ASP A 58 2.61 7.94 -9.81
CA ASP A 58 3.83 7.38 -9.22
C ASP A 58 4.42 6.27 -10.09
N SER A 59 5.76 6.23 -10.13
CA SER A 59 6.47 5.05 -10.61
C SER A 59 6.34 3.95 -9.56
N GLY A 60 6.75 2.72 -9.92
CA GLY A 60 6.74 1.62 -8.95
C GLY A 60 7.54 1.93 -7.69
N MET A 61 8.71 2.55 -7.86
CA MET A 61 9.56 2.94 -6.71
C MET A 61 8.91 4.02 -5.87
N ALA A 62 8.30 5.02 -6.50
CA ALA A 62 7.62 6.10 -5.79
C ALA A 62 6.42 5.57 -5.01
N LEU A 63 5.67 4.63 -5.58
CA LEU A 63 4.56 3.99 -4.90
C LEU A 63 5.02 3.30 -3.62
N ILE A 64 6.11 2.53 -3.71
CA ILE A 64 6.67 1.83 -2.55
C ILE A 64 7.06 2.84 -1.46
N LYS A 65 7.74 3.92 -1.84
CA LYS A 65 8.14 4.96 -0.90
C LYS A 65 6.94 5.61 -0.21
N ASP A 66 5.92 5.94 -0.98
CA ASP A 66 4.73 6.60 -0.43
C ASP A 66 4.01 5.70 0.56
N VAL A 67 3.87 4.41 0.23
CA VAL A 67 3.22 3.45 1.12
C VAL A 67 4.02 3.29 2.41
N ILE A 68 5.33 3.11 2.32
CA ILE A 68 6.17 2.93 3.50
C ILE A 68 6.16 4.18 4.39
N ASN A 69 6.26 5.36 3.79
CA ASN A 69 6.19 6.61 4.54
C ASN A 69 4.86 6.76 5.28
N ALA A 70 3.76 6.41 4.64
CA ALA A 70 2.45 6.46 5.27
C ALA A 70 2.34 5.49 6.44
N LEU A 71 2.89 4.29 6.30
CA LEU A 71 2.89 3.30 7.38
C LEU A 71 3.73 3.75 8.57
N GLU A 72 4.84 4.43 8.34
CA GLU A 72 5.69 4.94 9.42
C GLU A 72 5.03 6.08 10.19
N CYS A 73 4.06 6.76 9.60
CA CYS A 73 3.34 7.86 10.23
C CYS A 73 2.09 7.40 11.03
N VAL A 74 1.78 6.12 10.97
CA VAL A 74 0.59 5.56 11.66
C VAL A 74 0.89 5.21 13.10
#